data_ef5eecaa71edf60dac713360e1df9ee0
#
_entry.id   ef5eecaa71edf60dac713360e1df9ee0
#
_cell.length_a   1.000
_cell.length_b   1.000
_cell.length_c   1.000
_cell.angle_alpha   90.00
_cell.angle_beta   90.00
_cell.angle_gamma   90.00
#
_symmetry.space_group_name_H-M   'P 1'
#
loop_
_entity.id
_entity.type
_entity.pdbx_description
1 polymer ?
#
loop_
_entity_poly.entity_id
_entity_poly.type
_entity_poly.pdbx_seq_one_letter_code
_entity_poly.pdbx_strand_id
1 'polypeptide(L)'
;MTFALDQGYVDLQAEAREVAAVVTEFAAEADAMSTVHPGVLSALTSSRLFELMVPARYGGRFERLDPLAIAVVREVLMATSSHADSLFGLQGIGSYAITAGGSDAQRAAWLPKVVTGEALAALGLTEPEAGSDLKSITTELTPTGDGFVLRGEKAFISNAGAAAFYTVLARHGEGTSMALVPSDSPGLSVTPAPQLASPHVLGDLRFDEVHVPADALLGTPGRGFDLVMATLSIFRVSVAGASLGIGQAALQEATRHAAHRRQFGRPLARHGAIAELLADSWAELEAARLLTYRAGTLAKDDPAAALHHSSMAKLVASETAGRIVDRCVQIMGRWGLIHDAKIERLSRQARPMRIYEGGSQVLRLGIARALVQELGEGEPPE
;
A
#
# COMPACT_ATOMS: atom_id res chain seq x y z
N MET A 1 22.75 19.43 -0.69
CA MET A 1 21.63 18.48 -0.90
C MET A 1 20.54 19.23 -1.64
N THR A 2 20.14 18.77 -2.82
CA THR A 2 18.94 19.27 -3.48
C THR A 2 17.75 18.48 -2.93
N PHE A 3 16.66 19.18 -2.58
CA PHE A 3 15.41 18.51 -2.14
C PHE A 3 14.45 18.25 -3.33
N ALA A 4 14.87 18.63 -4.55
CA ALA A 4 14.12 18.31 -5.76
C ALA A 4 14.34 16.84 -6.16
N LEU A 5 13.29 16.23 -6.73
CA LEU A 5 13.41 14.90 -7.34
C LEU A 5 14.40 14.93 -8.50
N ASP A 6 15.22 13.90 -8.61
CA ASP A 6 16.04 13.67 -9.80
C ASP A 6 15.14 13.41 -11.02
N GLN A 7 15.68 13.72 -12.23
CA GLN A 7 14.93 13.64 -13.48
C GLN A 7 14.25 12.27 -13.68
N GLY A 8 14.90 11.17 -13.31
CA GLY A 8 14.32 9.82 -13.45
C GLY A 8 13.01 9.62 -12.66
N TYR A 9 12.88 10.24 -11.48
CA TYR A 9 11.61 10.19 -10.73
C TYR A 9 10.55 11.13 -11.32
N VAL A 10 10.97 12.26 -11.89
CA VAL A 10 10.06 13.16 -12.62
C VAL A 10 9.49 12.47 -13.86
N ASP A 11 10.32 11.71 -14.57
CA ASP A 11 9.91 10.92 -15.73
C ASP A 11 8.93 9.81 -15.33
N LEU A 12 9.16 9.13 -14.21
CA LEU A 12 8.22 8.15 -13.64
C LEU A 12 6.87 8.78 -13.28
N GLN A 13 6.87 10.00 -12.72
CA GLN A 13 5.62 10.72 -12.49
C GLN A 13 4.90 11.07 -13.81
N ALA A 14 5.64 11.36 -14.87
CA ALA A 14 5.05 11.61 -16.19
C ALA A 14 4.41 10.34 -16.76
N GLU A 15 5.11 9.19 -16.74
CA GLU A 15 4.55 7.89 -17.12
C GLU A 15 3.28 7.55 -16.31
N ALA A 16 3.31 7.77 -15.00
CA ALA A 16 2.13 7.56 -14.15
C ALA A 16 0.96 8.48 -14.51
N ARG A 17 1.23 9.74 -14.92
CA ARG A 17 0.18 10.67 -15.40
C ARG A 17 -0.45 10.21 -16.71
N GLU A 18 0.31 9.59 -17.61
CA GLU A 18 -0.24 9.00 -18.84
C GLU A 18 -1.25 7.89 -18.50
N VAL A 19 -0.90 6.97 -17.59
CA VAL A 19 -1.83 5.95 -17.10
C VAL A 19 -3.03 6.58 -16.39
N ALA A 20 -2.80 7.56 -15.53
CA ALA A 20 -3.85 8.27 -14.79
C ALA A 20 -4.83 9.00 -15.74
N ALA A 21 -4.34 9.52 -16.86
CA ALA A 21 -5.19 10.16 -17.88
C ALA A 21 -6.19 9.16 -18.48
N VAL A 22 -5.75 7.95 -18.83
CA VAL A 22 -6.62 6.86 -19.31
C VAL A 22 -7.61 6.45 -18.23
N VAL A 23 -7.13 6.24 -16.99
CA VAL A 23 -7.97 5.80 -15.86
C VAL A 23 -9.02 6.85 -15.49
N THR A 24 -8.75 8.13 -15.70
CA THR A 24 -9.68 9.22 -15.35
C THR A 24 -11.08 9.03 -15.95
N GLU A 25 -11.18 8.43 -17.15
CA GLU A 25 -12.46 8.23 -17.85
C GLU A 25 -13.42 7.31 -17.09
N PHE A 26 -12.90 6.38 -16.29
CA PHE A 26 -13.67 5.39 -15.52
C PHE A 26 -13.30 5.31 -14.02
N ALA A 27 -12.54 6.29 -13.52
CA ALA A 27 -12.06 6.27 -12.14
C ALA A 27 -13.17 6.18 -11.09
N ALA A 28 -14.29 6.87 -11.30
CA ALA A 28 -15.42 6.85 -10.37
C ALA A 28 -16.10 5.48 -10.34
N GLU A 29 -16.28 4.83 -11.50
CA GLU A 29 -16.80 3.47 -11.61
C GLU A 29 -15.85 2.47 -10.95
N ALA A 30 -14.57 2.51 -11.30
CA ALA A 30 -13.56 1.63 -10.75
C ALA A 30 -13.44 1.75 -9.21
N ASP A 31 -13.46 2.97 -8.67
CA ASP A 31 -13.38 3.23 -7.23
C ASP A 31 -14.63 2.75 -6.45
N ALA A 32 -15.73 2.49 -7.13
CA ALA A 32 -16.96 1.93 -6.55
C ALA A 32 -17.00 0.38 -6.60
N MET A 33 -16.06 -0.27 -7.32
CA MET A 33 -16.05 -1.71 -7.49
C MET A 33 -15.32 -2.44 -6.36
N SER A 34 -15.80 -3.64 -6.02
CA SER A 34 -15.14 -4.62 -5.16
C SER A 34 -14.49 -5.78 -5.95
N THR A 35 -14.47 -5.68 -7.28
CA THR A 35 -13.80 -6.59 -8.20
C THR A 35 -12.84 -5.81 -9.09
N VAL A 36 -11.85 -6.49 -9.69
CA VAL A 36 -10.87 -5.82 -10.57
C VAL A 36 -11.57 -5.21 -11.77
N HIS A 37 -11.38 -3.90 -11.96
CA HIS A 37 -11.89 -3.19 -13.12
C HIS A 37 -11.00 -3.48 -14.34
N PRO A 38 -11.53 -4.05 -15.44
CA PRO A 38 -10.72 -4.51 -16.56
C PRO A 38 -9.96 -3.38 -17.28
N GLY A 39 -10.57 -2.19 -17.38
CA GLY A 39 -9.93 -1.03 -17.97
C GLY A 39 -8.74 -0.52 -17.15
N VAL A 40 -8.83 -0.55 -15.82
CA VAL A 40 -7.70 -0.19 -14.94
C VAL A 40 -6.56 -1.20 -15.08
N LEU A 41 -6.88 -2.50 -15.03
CA LEU A 41 -5.87 -3.55 -15.23
C LEU A 41 -5.20 -3.42 -16.60
N SER A 42 -5.98 -3.21 -17.67
CA SER A 42 -5.45 -3.01 -19.01
C SER A 42 -4.53 -1.80 -19.10
N ALA A 43 -4.90 -0.66 -18.50
CA ALA A 43 -4.06 0.54 -18.48
C ALA A 43 -2.73 0.30 -17.76
N LEU A 44 -2.75 -0.41 -16.63
CA LEU A 44 -1.54 -0.75 -15.87
C LEU A 44 -0.66 -1.78 -16.61
N THR A 45 -1.24 -2.84 -17.18
CA THR A 45 -0.48 -3.88 -17.91
C THR A 45 0.09 -3.38 -19.23
N SER A 46 -0.59 -2.42 -19.88
CA SER A 46 -0.07 -1.77 -21.11
C SER A 46 1.02 -0.75 -20.82
N SER A 47 1.18 -0.33 -19.57
CA SER A 47 2.26 0.53 -19.10
C SER A 47 3.46 -0.32 -18.66
N ARG A 48 4.58 0.35 -18.41
CA ARG A 48 5.77 -0.31 -17.83
C ARG A 48 5.85 -0.17 -16.31
N LEU A 49 4.77 0.27 -15.64
CA LEU A 49 4.80 0.60 -14.22
C LEU A 49 4.99 -0.63 -13.32
N PHE A 50 4.45 -1.78 -13.70
CA PHE A 50 4.67 -3.03 -12.94
C PHE A 50 6.14 -3.50 -12.91
N GLU A 51 6.98 -3.02 -13.84
CA GLU A 51 8.43 -3.26 -13.80
C GLU A 51 9.11 -2.69 -12.53
N LEU A 52 8.46 -1.77 -11.82
CA LEU A 52 8.96 -1.24 -10.55
C LEU A 52 8.82 -2.23 -9.39
N MET A 53 8.03 -3.30 -9.55
CA MET A 53 7.65 -4.23 -8.47
C MET A 53 8.58 -5.43 -8.34
N VAL A 54 9.50 -5.63 -9.28
CA VAL A 54 10.44 -6.76 -9.27
C VAL A 54 11.85 -6.31 -9.67
N PRO A 55 12.89 -7.10 -9.32
CA PRO A 55 14.27 -6.83 -9.76
C PRO A 55 14.46 -7.00 -11.28
N ALA A 56 15.43 -6.26 -11.85
CA ALA A 56 15.75 -6.24 -13.29
C ALA A 56 16.01 -7.65 -13.87
N ARG A 57 16.68 -8.53 -13.14
CA ARG A 57 16.94 -9.91 -13.59
C ARG A 57 15.67 -10.75 -13.86
N TYR A 58 14.50 -10.28 -13.41
CA TYR A 58 13.19 -10.92 -13.61
C TYR A 58 12.23 -10.05 -14.43
N GLY A 59 12.76 -9.06 -15.17
CA GLY A 59 11.97 -8.18 -16.04
C GLY A 59 11.62 -6.84 -15.42
N GLY A 60 12.13 -6.53 -14.23
CA GLY A 60 11.93 -5.22 -13.61
C GLY A 60 12.81 -4.13 -14.15
N ARG A 61 12.64 -2.92 -13.63
CA ARG A 61 13.33 -1.70 -14.11
C ARG A 61 14.67 -1.46 -13.40
N PHE A 62 14.78 -1.84 -12.13
CA PHE A 62 15.95 -1.61 -11.27
C PHE A 62 16.53 -2.92 -10.75
N GLU A 63 17.83 -2.94 -10.46
CA GLU A 63 18.51 -4.12 -9.87
C GLU A 63 17.86 -4.57 -8.55
N ARG A 64 17.39 -3.61 -7.75
CA ARG A 64 16.57 -3.81 -6.54
C ARG A 64 15.39 -2.85 -6.58
N LEU A 65 14.31 -3.19 -5.88
CA LEU A 65 13.16 -2.30 -5.77
C LEU A 65 13.59 -0.94 -5.24
N ASP A 66 13.06 0.11 -5.85
CA ASP A 66 13.27 1.49 -5.43
C ASP A 66 11.99 2.02 -4.74
N PRO A 67 11.97 2.12 -3.40
CA PRO A 67 10.79 2.55 -2.65
C PRO A 67 10.34 3.97 -3.01
N LEU A 68 11.27 4.87 -3.36
CA LEU A 68 10.93 6.23 -3.79
C LEU A 68 10.27 6.21 -5.17
N ALA A 69 10.77 5.41 -6.12
CA ALA A 69 10.16 5.24 -7.44
C ALA A 69 8.70 4.75 -7.32
N ILE A 70 8.46 3.76 -6.46
CA ILE A 70 7.11 3.26 -6.20
C ILE A 70 6.24 4.34 -5.56
N ALA A 71 6.76 5.10 -4.59
CA ALA A 71 6.01 6.14 -3.89
C ALA A 71 5.57 7.29 -4.81
N VAL A 72 6.44 7.78 -5.69
CA VAL A 72 6.11 8.88 -6.61
C VAL A 72 5.08 8.47 -7.67
N VAL A 73 5.06 7.20 -8.08
CA VAL A 73 4.02 6.65 -8.96
C VAL A 73 2.69 6.54 -8.22
N ARG A 74 2.69 6.00 -6.99
CA ARG A 74 1.49 5.89 -6.18
C ARG A 74 0.87 7.23 -5.82
N GLU A 75 1.69 8.27 -5.61
CA GLU A 75 1.20 9.64 -5.41
C GLU A 75 0.33 10.11 -6.59
N VAL A 76 0.74 9.81 -7.83
CA VAL A 76 0.00 10.18 -9.03
C VAL A 76 -1.25 9.31 -9.23
N LEU A 77 -1.11 8.00 -9.13
CA LEU A 77 -2.22 7.07 -9.36
C LEU A 77 -3.35 7.28 -8.34
N MET A 78 -3.00 7.40 -7.05
CA MET A 78 -3.97 7.59 -5.97
C MET A 78 -4.70 8.94 -6.05
N ALA A 79 -4.07 9.99 -6.56
CA ALA A 79 -4.72 11.27 -6.82
C ALA A 79 -5.86 11.16 -7.86
N THR A 80 -5.85 10.10 -8.67
CA THR A 80 -6.82 9.83 -9.74
C THR A 80 -7.83 8.76 -9.34
N SER A 81 -7.35 7.59 -8.92
CA SER A 81 -8.17 6.42 -8.58
C SER A 81 -7.49 5.56 -7.51
N SER A 82 -8.20 5.28 -6.44
CA SER A 82 -7.77 4.34 -5.40
C SER A 82 -7.68 2.91 -5.93
N HIS A 83 -8.51 2.56 -6.90
CA HIS A 83 -8.48 1.25 -7.53
C HIS A 83 -7.20 1.02 -8.33
N ALA A 84 -6.77 2.02 -9.13
CA ALA A 84 -5.52 1.96 -9.88
C ALA A 84 -4.29 1.91 -8.96
N ASP A 85 -4.26 2.76 -7.91
CA ASP A 85 -3.20 2.75 -6.91
C ASP A 85 -3.09 1.38 -6.22
N SER A 86 -4.23 0.81 -5.82
CA SER A 86 -4.28 -0.48 -5.14
C SER A 86 -3.76 -1.61 -6.01
N LEU A 87 -4.25 -1.75 -7.24
CA LEU A 87 -3.76 -2.79 -8.16
C LEU A 87 -2.26 -2.66 -8.42
N PHE A 88 -1.76 -1.43 -8.60
CA PHE A 88 -0.34 -1.19 -8.76
C PHE A 88 0.46 -1.57 -7.51
N GLY A 89 0.09 -1.06 -6.34
CA GLY A 89 0.84 -1.28 -5.10
C GLY A 89 0.84 -2.74 -4.64
N LEU A 90 -0.29 -3.43 -4.82
CA LEU A 90 -0.45 -4.82 -4.38
C LEU A 90 0.38 -5.82 -5.19
N GLN A 91 0.73 -5.52 -6.45
CA GLN A 91 1.67 -6.35 -7.20
C GLN A 91 3.00 -6.50 -6.46
N GLY A 92 3.52 -5.42 -5.93
CA GLY A 92 4.75 -5.45 -5.15
C GLY A 92 4.55 -6.01 -3.74
N ILE A 93 3.53 -5.55 -3.01
CA ILE A 93 3.24 -6.01 -1.64
C ILE A 93 3.06 -7.53 -1.60
N GLY A 94 2.29 -8.09 -2.54
CA GLY A 94 2.02 -9.53 -2.60
C GLY A 94 3.20 -10.37 -3.10
N SER A 95 4.06 -9.81 -3.96
CA SER A 95 5.16 -10.57 -4.57
C SER A 95 6.52 -10.39 -3.88
N TYR A 96 6.69 -9.37 -3.03
CA TYR A 96 8.01 -9.06 -2.46
C TYR A 96 8.60 -10.18 -1.60
N ALA A 97 7.78 -10.95 -0.91
CA ALA A 97 8.25 -12.12 -0.17
C ALA A 97 8.95 -13.14 -1.08
N ILE A 98 8.49 -13.29 -2.35
CA ILE A 98 9.17 -14.12 -3.36
C ILE A 98 10.50 -13.47 -3.76
N THR A 99 10.52 -12.15 -3.98
CA THR A 99 11.75 -11.42 -4.29
C THR A 99 12.80 -11.59 -3.20
N ALA A 100 12.43 -11.42 -1.94
CA ALA A 100 13.33 -11.41 -0.81
C ALA A 100 13.73 -12.83 -0.33
N GLY A 101 12.79 -13.78 -0.34
CA GLY A 101 12.96 -15.10 0.27
C GLY A 101 12.79 -16.29 -0.67
N GLY A 102 12.33 -16.09 -1.89
CA GLY A 102 12.11 -17.19 -2.82
C GLY A 102 13.40 -17.85 -3.32
N SER A 103 13.33 -19.11 -3.71
CA SER A 103 14.39 -19.79 -4.48
C SER A 103 14.48 -19.16 -5.90
N ASP A 104 15.57 -19.42 -6.62
CA ASP A 104 15.70 -18.95 -8.00
C ASP A 104 14.61 -19.54 -8.91
N ALA A 105 14.16 -20.76 -8.64
CA ALA A 105 13.06 -21.38 -9.36
C ALA A 105 11.72 -20.64 -9.09
N GLN A 106 11.42 -20.34 -7.84
CA GLN A 106 10.20 -19.57 -7.48
C GLN A 106 10.22 -18.18 -8.09
N ARG A 107 11.35 -17.45 -7.99
CA ARG A 107 11.49 -16.13 -8.61
C ARG A 107 11.29 -16.18 -10.11
N ALA A 108 11.93 -17.15 -10.80
CA ALA A 108 11.81 -17.30 -12.26
C ALA A 108 10.40 -17.70 -12.71
N ALA A 109 9.67 -18.45 -11.89
CA ALA A 109 8.32 -18.88 -12.21
C ALA A 109 7.26 -17.78 -12.06
N TRP A 110 7.41 -16.90 -11.05
CA TRP A 110 6.36 -15.97 -10.65
C TRP A 110 6.65 -14.50 -10.99
N LEU A 111 7.88 -14.02 -10.78
CA LEU A 111 8.16 -12.57 -10.91
C LEU A 111 7.97 -12.02 -12.34
N PRO A 112 8.31 -12.73 -13.43
CA PRO A 112 7.99 -12.25 -14.78
C PRO A 112 6.49 -12.09 -15.02
N LYS A 113 5.66 -12.97 -14.46
CA LYS A 113 4.19 -12.88 -14.57
C LYS A 113 3.60 -11.72 -13.75
N VAL A 114 4.25 -11.34 -12.63
CA VAL A 114 3.92 -10.14 -11.87
C VAL A 114 4.17 -8.89 -12.70
N VAL A 115 5.30 -8.82 -13.43
CA VAL A 115 5.64 -7.68 -14.31
C VAL A 115 4.63 -7.50 -15.44
N THR A 116 4.20 -8.59 -16.06
CA THR A 116 3.24 -8.53 -17.17
C THR A 116 1.79 -8.35 -16.71
N GLY A 117 1.53 -8.49 -15.40
CA GLY A 117 0.17 -8.51 -14.85
C GLY A 117 -0.61 -9.81 -15.17
N GLU A 118 0.04 -10.83 -15.76
CA GLU A 118 -0.54 -12.17 -15.93
C GLU A 118 -0.88 -12.79 -14.56
N ALA A 119 -0.05 -12.57 -13.54
CA ALA A 119 -0.30 -12.99 -12.18
C ALA A 119 -0.48 -11.78 -11.27
N LEU A 120 -1.71 -11.56 -10.81
CA LEU A 120 -1.97 -10.64 -9.70
C LEU A 120 -1.52 -11.29 -8.40
N ALA A 121 -0.94 -10.49 -7.52
CA ALA A 121 -0.36 -10.93 -6.26
C ALA A 121 -1.22 -10.52 -5.05
N ALA A 122 -1.18 -11.31 -3.98
CA ALA A 122 -1.80 -10.96 -2.71
C ALA A 122 -0.94 -11.41 -1.53
N LEU A 123 -1.04 -10.66 -0.41
CA LEU A 123 -0.36 -10.95 0.84
C LEU A 123 -1.38 -11.29 1.93
N GLY A 124 -1.30 -12.49 2.47
CA GLY A 124 -2.17 -13.00 3.53
C GLY A 124 -1.52 -12.92 4.91
N LEU A 125 -1.78 -11.84 5.66
CA LEU A 125 -1.27 -11.64 7.03
C LEU A 125 -2.39 -11.64 8.06
N THR A 126 -3.34 -10.73 7.91
CA THR A 126 -4.43 -10.45 8.86
C THR A 126 -5.36 -11.63 9.02
N GLU A 127 -5.80 -11.89 10.25
CA GLU A 127 -6.82 -12.87 10.60
C GLU A 127 -8.00 -12.17 11.28
N PRO A 128 -9.17 -12.81 11.42
CA PRO A 128 -10.31 -12.19 12.10
C PRO A 128 -9.96 -11.61 13.48
N GLU A 129 -9.15 -12.31 14.26
CA GLU A 129 -8.78 -11.91 15.64
C GLU A 129 -7.35 -11.33 15.74
N ALA A 130 -6.55 -11.32 14.64
CA ALA A 130 -5.15 -10.87 14.65
C ALA A 130 -4.86 -9.90 13.49
N GLY A 131 -4.96 -8.61 13.73
CA GLY A 131 -4.61 -7.54 12.78
C GLY A 131 -3.27 -6.89 13.13
N SER A 132 -3.25 -6.04 14.15
CA SER A 132 -2.03 -5.36 14.61
C SER A 132 -1.06 -6.28 15.31
N ASP A 133 -1.57 -7.28 16.03
CA ASP A 133 -0.76 -8.29 16.70
C ASP A 133 -0.59 -9.54 15.82
N LEU A 134 0.32 -9.45 14.86
CA LEU A 134 0.66 -10.56 13.97
C LEU A 134 1.37 -11.74 14.68
N LYS A 135 1.74 -11.59 15.96
CA LYS A 135 2.29 -12.70 16.74
C LYS A 135 1.18 -13.65 17.23
N SER A 136 -0.05 -13.16 17.29
CA SER A 136 -1.23 -13.92 17.74
C SER A 136 -1.98 -14.63 16.61
N ILE A 137 -1.40 -14.73 15.41
CA ILE A 137 -2.02 -15.48 14.30
C ILE A 137 -2.20 -16.95 14.64
N THR A 138 -3.27 -17.54 14.12
CA THR A 138 -3.66 -18.93 14.37
C THR A 138 -3.54 -19.83 13.14
N THR A 139 -3.53 -19.25 11.93
CA THR A 139 -3.24 -20.02 10.70
C THR A 139 -1.92 -20.75 10.85
N GLU A 140 -1.89 -22.07 10.60
CA GLU A 140 -0.78 -22.95 10.96
C GLU A 140 -0.33 -23.83 9.79
N LEU A 141 0.99 -24.01 9.70
CA LEU A 141 1.68 -24.99 8.87
C LEU A 141 2.09 -26.18 9.73
N THR A 142 1.43 -27.31 9.54
CA THR A 142 1.76 -28.57 10.22
C THR A 142 2.64 -29.43 9.28
N PRO A 143 3.84 -29.90 9.69
CA PRO A 143 4.69 -30.74 8.86
C PRO A 143 4.02 -32.07 8.48
N THR A 144 4.27 -32.51 7.24
CA THR A 144 3.90 -33.85 6.71
C THR A 144 5.12 -34.54 6.13
N GLY A 145 4.98 -35.73 5.59
CA GLY A 145 6.11 -36.48 5.01
C GLY A 145 6.76 -35.83 3.80
N ASP A 146 6.02 -35.00 3.05
CA ASP A 146 6.42 -34.41 1.76
C ASP A 146 6.26 -32.88 1.72
N GLY A 147 5.96 -32.25 2.86
CA GLY A 147 5.76 -30.80 2.95
C GLY A 147 5.00 -30.41 4.20
N PHE A 148 3.93 -29.67 4.02
CA PHE A 148 3.11 -29.13 5.10
C PHE A 148 1.63 -29.16 4.73
N VAL A 149 0.78 -29.17 5.74
CA VAL A 149 -0.64 -28.86 5.62
C VAL A 149 -0.90 -27.50 6.24
N LEU A 150 -1.50 -26.59 5.46
CA LEU A 150 -1.91 -25.26 5.91
C LEU A 150 -3.39 -25.31 6.30
N ARG A 151 -3.71 -24.84 7.54
CA ARG A 151 -5.07 -24.69 8.06
C ARG A 151 -5.25 -23.32 8.68
N GLY A 152 -6.44 -22.74 8.54
CA GLY A 152 -6.78 -21.47 9.16
C GLY A 152 -7.52 -20.51 8.23
N GLU A 153 -7.54 -19.24 8.61
CA GLU A 153 -8.28 -18.20 7.90
C GLU A 153 -7.45 -16.92 7.82
N LYS A 154 -7.57 -16.19 6.70
CA LYS A 154 -7.05 -14.84 6.56
C LYS A 154 -8.19 -13.91 6.18
N ALA A 155 -8.25 -12.74 6.81
CA ALA A 155 -9.31 -11.77 6.65
C ALA A 155 -8.80 -10.47 6.01
N PHE A 156 -9.67 -9.78 5.27
CA PHE A 156 -9.36 -8.50 4.63
C PHE A 156 -8.16 -8.58 3.68
N ILE A 157 -8.08 -9.62 2.87
CA ILE A 157 -6.97 -9.82 1.93
C ILE A 157 -7.28 -9.12 0.62
N SER A 158 -6.48 -8.10 0.31
CA SER A 158 -6.59 -7.37 -0.96
C SER A 158 -6.23 -8.28 -2.13
N ASN A 159 -6.92 -8.10 -3.25
CA ASN A 159 -6.89 -8.94 -4.45
C ASN A 159 -7.38 -10.40 -4.22
N ALA A 160 -7.93 -10.75 -3.05
CA ALA A 160 -8.49 -12.09 -2.86
C ALA A 160 -9.58 -12.37 -3.91
N GLY A 161 -9.50 -13.55 -4.51
CA GLY A 161 -10.36 -13.96 -5.62
C GLY A 161 -9.92 -13.49 -7.02
N ALA A 162 -9.02 -12.49 -7.09
CA ALA A 162 -8.41 -12.06 -8.35
C ALA A 162 -6.91 -12.43 -8.44
N ALA A 163 -6.27 -12.69 -7.30
CA ALA A 163 -4.86 -13.04 -7.24
C ALA A 163 -4.62 -14.45 -7.84
N ALA A 164 -3.50 -14.61 -8.56
CA ALA A 164 -3.03 -15.90 -9.04
C ALA A 164 -2.30 -16.69 -7.95
N PHE A 165 -1.78 -15.99 -6.94
CA PHE A 165 -1.13 -16.61 -5.79
C PHE A 165 -1.24 -15.70 -4.55
N TYR A 166 -1.05 -16.32 -3.39
CA TYR A 166 -1.00 -15.69 -2.09
C TYR A 166 0.33 -15.97 -1.41
N THR A 167 1.00 -14.96 -0.86
CA THR A 167 2.08 -15.15 0.09
C THR A 167 1.50 -15.08 1.49
N VAL A 168 1.48 -16.21 2.20
CA VAL A 168 0.70 -16.41 3.43
C VAL A 168 1.63 -16.57 4.63
N LEU A 169 1.50 -15.71 5.64
CA LEU A 169 2.16 -15.88 6.92
C LEU A 169 1.36 -16.88 7.77
N ALA A 170 2.04 -17.92 8.25
CA ALA A 170 1.44 -18.92 9.13
C ALA A 170 2.37 -19.30 10.27
N ARG A 171 1.83 -19.78 11.38
CA ARG A 171 2.59 -20.38 12.47
C ARG A 171 3.31 -21.63 11.96
N HIS A 172 4.52 -21.82 12.42
CA HIS A 172 5.33 -23.00 12.11
C HIS A 172 6.19 -23.34 13.34
N GLY A 173 5.74 -24.31 14.12
CA GLY A 173 6.33 -24.60 15.43
C GLY A 173 6.20 -23.40 16.37
N GLU A 174 7.32 -22.98 16.96
CA GLU A 174 7.38 -21.79 17.84
C GLU A 174 7.54 -20.46 17.06
N GLY A 175 7.76 -20.51 15.74
CA GLY A 175 7.95 -19.35 14.88
C GLY A 175 6.83 -19.18 13.87
N THR A 176 7.16 -18.47 12.79
CA THR A 176 6.28 -18.30 11.63
C THR A 176 7.04 -18.61 10.35
N SER A 177 6.34 -19.07 9.32
CA SER A 177 6.87 -19.20 7.95
C SER A 177 5.97 -18.50 6.97
N MET A 178 6.55 -18.08 5.85
CA MET A 178 5.81 -17.53 4.73
C MET A 178 5.67 -18.63 3.67
N ALA A 179 4.44 -18.95 3.28
CA ALA A 179 4.13 -19.94 2.24
C ALA A 179 3.66 -19.26 0.96
N LEU A 180 4.11 -19.75 -0.18
CA LEU A 180 3.59 -19.40 -1.49
C LEU A 180 2.46 -20.37 -1.86
N VAL A 181 1.23 -19.87 -1.94
CA VAL A 181 0.03 -20.67 -2.18
C VAL A 181 -0.63 -20.22 -3.48
N PRO A 182 -0.60 -21.03 -4.56
CA PRO A 182 -1.38 -20.78 -5.79
C PRO A 182 -2.89 -20.67 -5.51
N SER A 183 -3.59 -19.85 -6.26
CA SER A 183 -5.03 -19.61 -6.04
C SER A 183 -5.91 -20.82 -6.34
N ASP A 184 -5.42 -21.76 -7.14
CA ASP A 184 -6.09 -23.01 -7.52
C ASP A 184 -5.74 -24.19 -6.59
N SER A 185 -5.04 -23.93 -5.46
CA SER A 185 -4.68 -24.98 -4.50
C SER A 185 -5.93 -25.66 -3.93
N PRO A 186 -6.04 -27.00 -4.00
CA PRO A 186 -7.14 -27.73 -3.37
C PRO A 186 -7.26 -27.40 -1.87
N GLY A 187 -8.49 -27.15 -1.39
CA GLY A 187 -8.76 -26.77 0.00
C GLY A 187 -8.66 -25.26 0.26
N LEU A 188 -8.19 -24.44 -0.69
CA LEU A 188 -8.29 -22.98 -0.60
C LEU A 188 -9.66 -22.51 -1.09
N SER A 189 -10.34 -21.73 -0.29
CA SER A 189 -11.57 -21.04 -0.69
C SER A 189 -11.50 -19.54 -0.37
N VAL A 190 -12.17 -18.74 -1.20
CA VAL A 190 -12.24 -17.27 -1.06
C VAL A 190 -13.68 -16.86 -0.88
N THR A 191 -13.96 -16.02 0.12
CA THR A 191 -15.27 -15.40 0.30
C THR A 191 -15.12 -13.87 0.20
N PRO A 192 -16.09 -13.16 -0.41
CA PRO A 192 -16.06 -11.70 -0.44
C PRO A 192 -16.04 -11.14 0.99
N ALA A 193 -15.18 -10.16 1.25
CA ALA A 193 -15.19 -9.43 2.51
C ALA A 193 -16.45 -8.54 2.63
N PRO A 194 -16.83 -8.12 3.84
CA PRO A 194 -17.86 -7.11 4.03
C PRO A 194 -17.57 -5.85 3.23
N GLN A 195 -18.62 -5.22 2.70
CA GLN A 195 -18.47 -3.96 1.96
C GLN A 195 -17.91 -2.85 2.86
N LEU A 196 -16.80 -2.27 2.45
CA LEU A 196 -16.16 -1.17 3.17
C LEU A 196 -16.75 0.18 2.77
N ALA A 197 -16.55 1.19 3.63
CA ALA A 197 -16.89 2.58 3.33
C ALA A 197 -16.18 3.10 2.06
N SER A 198 -14.95 2.64 1.82
CA SER A 198 -14.25 2.79 0.54
C SER A 198 -14.18 1.40 -0.11
N PRO A 199 -14.91 1.15 -1.20
CA PRO A 199 -14.88 -0.13 -1.89
C PRO A 199 -13.47 -0.51 -2.32
N HIS A 200 -13.15 -1.80 -2.27
CA HIS A 200 -11.83 -2.32 -2.58
C HIS A 200 -11.95 -3.79 -3.01
N VAL A 201 -11.03 -4.27 -3.85
CA VAL A 201 -10.93 -5.70 -4.19
C VAL A 201 -10.43 -6.45 -2.96
N LEU A 202 -11.33 -7.06 -2.22
CA LEU A 202 -11.06 -7.60 -0.89
C LEU A 202 -11.86 -8.88 -0.64
N GLY A 203 -11.23 -9.85 0.01
CA GLY A 203 -11.89 -11.09 0.42
C GLY A 203 -11.20 -11.72 1.61
N ASP A 204 -11.84 -12.76 2.14
CA ASP A 204 -11.30 -13.61 3.19
C ASP A 204 -10.90 -14.96 2.59
N LEU A 205 -9.77 -15.52 3.08
CA LEU A 205 -9.23 -16.79 2.64
C LEU A 205 -9.47 -17.83 3.74
N ARG A 206 -9.92 -19.02 3.34
CA ARG A 206 -9.99 -20.18 4.22
C ARG A 206 -9.13 -21.30 3.66
N PHE A 207 -8.29 -21.86 4.49
CA PHE A 207 -7.41 -22.98 4.21
C PHE A 207 -7.93 -24.22 4.95
N ASP A 208 -8.51 -25.16 4.19
CA ASP A 208 -9.01 -26.42 4.70
C ASP A 208 -8.09 -27.55 4.19
N GLU A 209 -7.07 -27.85 5.01
CA GLU A 209 -6.04 -28.86 4.70
C GLU A 209 -5.29 -28.62 3.38
N VAL A 210 -4.96 -27.36 3.06
CA VAL A 210 -4.21 -27.03 1.84
C VAL A 210 -2.80 -27.63 1.93
N HIS A 211 -2.45 -28.51 0.96
CA HIS A 211 -1.10 -29.05 0.85
C HIS A 211 -0.12 -27.96 0.37
N VAL A 212 0.95 -27.75 1.11
CA VAL A 212 2.05 -26.84 0.81
C VAL A 212 3.33 -27.65 0.66
N PRO A 213 3.86 -27.83 -0.55
CA PRO A 213 5.13 -28.51 -0.77
C PRO A 213 6.28 -27.87 0.03
N ALA A 214 7.27 -28.64 0.41
CA ALA A 214 8.39 -28.14 1.19
C ALA A 214 9.13 -26.99 0.50
N ASP A 215 9.24 -27.01 -0.80
CA ASP A 215 9.86 -25.99 -1.64
C ASP A 215 8.94 -24.77 -1.91
N ALA A 216 7.70 -24.77 -1.41
CA ALA A 216 6.81 -23.61 -1.48
C ALA A 216 6.99 -22.64 -0.30
N LEU A 217 7.84 -22.96 0.69
CA LEU A 217 8.20 -22.00 1.71
C LEU A 217 9.14 -20.92 1.16
N LEU A 218 8.94 -19.69 1.62
CA LEU A 218 9.75 -18.53 1.29
C LEU A 218 10.65 -18.17 2.47
N GLY A 219 11.93 -17.98 2.20
CA GLY A 219 12.93 -17.65 3.22
C GLY A 219 13.27 -18.83 4.13
N THR A 220 13.78 -18.52 5.31
CA THR A 220 14.15 -19.52 6.31
C THR A 220 12.90 -19.98 7.07
N PRO A 221 12.64 -21.29 7.14
CA PRO A 221 11.55 -21.83 7.96
C PRO A 221 11.62 -21.33 9.41
N GLY A 222 10.49 -20.96 9.99
CA GLY A 222 10.40 -20.40 11.34
C GLY A 222 10.68 -18.89 11.41
N ARG A 223 11.12 -18.24 10.30
CA ARG A 223 11.46 -16.81 10.23
C ARG A 223 10.62 -16.01 9.23
N GLY A 224 9.39 -16.42 8.99
CA GLY A 224 8.48 -15.74 8.04
C GLY A 224 8.21 -14.28 8.39
N PHE A 225 8.25 -13.93 9.68
CA PHE A 225 8.06 -12.55 10.14
C PHE A 225 9.14 -11.58 9.62
N ASP A 226 10.37 -12.07 9.38
CA ASP A 226 11.43 -11.25 8.79
C ASP A 226 11.06 -10.76 7.38
N LEU A 227 10.41 -11.63 6.59
CA LEU A 227 9.91 -11.25 5.25
C LEU A 227 8.76 -10.24 5.31
N VAL A 228 7.90 -10.34 6.33
CA VAL A 228 6.86 -9.33 6.58
C VAL A 228 7.50 -7.99 6.87
N MET A 229 8.48 -7.93 7.76
CA MET A 229 9.16 -6.67 8.12
C MET A 229 9.92 -6.08 6.94
N ALA A 230 10.57 -6.91 6.12
CA ALA A 230 11.23 -6.48 4.88
C ALA A 230 10.22 -5.89 3.87
N THR A 231 9.05 -6.52 3.70
CA THR A 231 7.96 -6.01 2.86
C THR A 231 7.49 -4.65 3.37
N LEU A 232 7.19 -4.56 4.67
CA LEU A 232 6.69 -3.32 5.29
C LEU A 232 7.71 -2.17 5.22
N SER A 233 9.00 -2.46 5.27
CA SER A 233 10.04 -1.44 5.17
C SER A 233 10.01 -0.71 3.82
N ILE A 234 9.74 -1.42 2.73
CA ILE A 234 9.64 -0.86 1.39
C ILE A 234 8.26 -0.23 1.18
N PHE A 235 7.19 -0.97 1.48
CA PHE A 235 5.85 -0.57 1.04
C PHE A 235 5.16 0.44 1.95
N ARG A 236 5.60 0.65 3.19
CA ARG A 236 5.15 1.79 4.00
C ARG A 236 5.52 3.13 3.38
N VAL A 237 6.68 3.25 2.73
CA VAL A 237 7.04 4.44 1.95
C VAL A 237 6.05 4.64 0.80
N SER A 238 5.69 3.58 0.10
CA SER A 238 4.75 3.65 -1.00
C SER A 238 3.33 4.03 -0.56
N VAL A 239 2.87 3.55 0.62
CA VAL A 239 1.60 4.00 1.23
C VAL A 239 1.66 5.47 1.62
N ALA A 240 2.82 5.97 2.07
CA ALA A 240 2.99 7.41 2.29
C ALA A 240 2.81 8.18 0.99
N GLY A 241 3.39 7.73 -0.13
CA GLY A 241 3.17 8.31 -1.46
C GLY A 241 1.69 8.35 -1.86
N ALA A 242 0.97 7.22 -1.71
CA ALA A 242 -0.48 7.18 -1.96
C ALA A 242 -1.25 8.18 -1.08
N SER A 243 -0.88 8.31 0.20
CA SER A 243 -1.51 9.28 1.11
C SER A 243 -1.28 10.73 0.65
N LEU A 244 -0.07 11.04 0.15
CA LEU A 244 0.22 12.35 -0.45
C LEU A 244 -0.69 12.62 -1.66
N GLY A 245 -0.92 11.62 -2.50
CA GLY A 245 -1.83 11.70 -3.64
C GLY A 245 -3.25 12.09 -3.24
N ILE A 246 -3.80 11.47 -2.18
CA ILE A 246 -5.11 11.85 -1.62
C ILE A 246 -5.12 13.31 -1.16
N GLY A 247 -4.13 13.71 -0.36
CA GLY A 247 -4.02 15.07 0.16
C GLY A 247 -3.91 16.09 -0.97
N GLN A 248 -3.09 15.82 -1.98
CA GLN A 248 -2.89 16.66 -3.15
C GLN A 248 -4.18 16.83 -3.97
N ALA A 249 -4.89 15.72 -4.24
CA ALA A 249 -6.14 15.75 -4.98
C ALA A 249 -7.22 16.55 -4.24
N ALA A 250 -7.36 16.33 -2.93
CA ALA A 250 -8.33 17.06 -2.10
C ALA A 250 -8.02 18.57 -2.08
N LEU A 251 -6.75 18.93 -1.89
CA LEU A 251 -6.32 20.33 -1.87
C LEU A 251 -6.58 21.02 -3.22
N GLN A 252 -6.34 20.33 -4.34
CA GLN A 252 -6.63 20.85 -5.67
C GLN A 252 -8.13 21.11 -5.88
N GLU A 253 -9.00 20.17 -5.48
CA GLU A 253 -10.46 20.32 -5.60
C GLU A 253 -10.96 21.53 -4.76
N ALA A 254 -10.53 21.59 -3.49
CA ALA A 254 -10.94 22.68 -2.59
C ALA A 254 -10.39 24.05 -3.05
N THR A 255 -9.16 24.09 -3.57
CA THR A 255 -8.57 25.34 -4.09
C THR A 255 -9.32 25.86 -5.30
N ARG A 256 -9.64 24.99 -6.28
CA ARG A 256 -10.47 25.38 -7.44
C ARG A 256 -11.83 25.88 -7.00
N HIS A 257 -12.49 25.16 -6.08
CA HIS A 257 -13.78 25.60 -5.53
C HIS A 257 -13.66 26.98 -4.86
N ALA A 258 -12.71 27.16 -3.97
CA ALA A 258 -12.52 28.41 -3.23
C ALA A 258 -12.16 29.62 -4.11
N ALA A 259 -11.45 29.40 -5.23
CA ALA A 259 -11.11 30.43 -6.19
C ALA A 259 -12.32 30.97 -6.95
N HIS A 260 -13.31 30.12 -7.27
CA HIS A 260 -14.46 30.48 -8.11
C HIS A 260 -15.73 30.74 -7.29
N ARG A 261 -15.96 30.03 -6.20
CA ARG A 261 -17.13 30.21 -5.35
C ARG A 261 -17.09 31.55 -4.63
N ARG A 262 -18.14 32.36 -4.77
CA ARG A 262 -18.27 33.65 -4.11
C ARG A 262 -19.31 33.60 -3.00
N GLN A 263 -18.98 34.14 -1.85
CA GLN A 263 -19.87 34.42 -0.72
C GLN A 263 -19.46 35.75 -0.09
N PHE A 264 -20.40 36.45 0.53
CA PHE A 264 -20.15 37.78 1.13
C PHE A 264 -19.43 38.74 0.17
N GLY A 265 -19.84 38.73 -1.11
CA GLY A 265 -19.34 39.64 -2.16
C GLY A 265 -17.96 39.31 -2.75
N ARG A 266 -17.23 38.29 -2.28
CA ARG A 266 -15.87 37.93 -2.76
C ARG A 266 -15.64 36.42 -2.87
N PRO A 267 -14.59 35.97 -3.61
CA PRO A 267 -14.23 34.55 -3.67
C PRO A 267 -13.93 34.00 -2.26
N LEU A 268 -14.25 32.72 -2.02
CA LEU A 268 -14.00 32.07 -0.74
C LEU A 268 -12.52 32.13 -0.35
N ALA A 269 -11.60 31.94 -1.30
CA ALA A 269 -10.16 32.00 -1.07
C ALA A 269 -9.67 33.36 -0.53
N ARG A 270 -10.48 34.42 -0.60
CA ARG A 270 -10.16 35.75 -0.05
C ARG A 270 -10.69 35.96 1.37
N HIS A 271 -11.33 34.99 1.98
CA HIS A 271 -11.72 35.00 3.40
C HIS A 271 -10.60 34.42 4.24
N GLY A 272 -10.18 35.13 5.29
CA GLY A 272 -9.01 34.78 6.12
C GLY A 272 -9.04 33.33 6.61
N ALA A 273 -10.16 32.89 7.18
CA ALA A 273 -10.33 31.50 7.66
C ALA A 273 -10.15 30.43 6.57
N ILE A 274 -10.58 30.71 5.33
CA ILE A 274 -10.40 29.78 4.21
C ILE A 274 -8.96 29.82 3.70
N ALA A 275 -8.35 31.01 3.63
CA ALA A 275 -6.96 31.16 3.23
C ALA A 275 -6.00 30.45 4.20
N GLU A 276 -6.27 30.51 5.50
CA GLU A 276 -5.54 29.80 6.55
C GLU A 276 -5.61 28.27 6.34
N LEU A 277 -6.82 27.71 6.18
CA LEU A 277 -7.00 26.28 5.94
C LEU A 277 -6.26 25.78 4.68
N LEU A 278 -6.27 26.57 3.60
CA LEU A 278 -5.54 26.23 2.37
C LEU A 278 -4.04 26.28 2.56
N ALA A 279 -3.51 27.33 3.23
CA ALA A 279 -2.10 27.52 3.47
C ALA A 279 -1.52 26.43 4.37
N ASP A 280 -2.18 26.14 5.51
CA ASP A 280 -1.77 25.07 6.41
C ASP A 280 -1.79 23.71 5.74
N SER A 281 -2.85 23.42 4.95
CA SER A 281 -2.94 22.16 4.23
C SER A 281 -1.81 21.98 3.23
N TRP A 282 -1.44 23.05 2.53
CA TRP A 282 -0.35 22.99 1.57
C TRP A 282 1.01 22.82 2.27
N ALA A 283 1.27 23.60 3.31
CA ALA A 283 2.51 23.50 4.08
C ALA A 283 2.70 22.12 4.72
N GLU A 284 1.64 21.55 5.34
CA GLU A 284 1.67 20.22 5.93
C GLU A 284 1.89 19.13 4.86
N LEU A 285 1.29 19.27 3.66
CA LEU A 285 1.48 18.33 2.55
C LEU A 285 2.93 18.31 2.07
N GLU A 286 3.55 19.49 1.89
CA GLU A 286 4.95 19.59 1.47
C GLU A 286 5.90 19.02 2.53
N ALA A 287 5.66 19.27 3.81
CA ALA A 287 6.45 18.69 4.89
C ALA A 287 6.35 17.14 4.89
N ALA A 288 5.15 16.59 4.73
CA ALA A 288 4.94 15.14 4.63
C ALA A 288 5.61 14.53 3.39
N ARG A 289 5.59 15.25 2.25
CA ARG A 289 6.24 14.84 0.99
C ARG A 289 7.76 14.74 1.17
N LEU A 290 8.41 15.75 1.72
CA LEU A 290 9.85 15.73 1.97
C LEU A 290 10.25 14.60 2.91
N LEU A 291 9.48 14.34 3.97
CA LEU A 291 9.72 13.22 4.86
C LEU A 291 9.58 11.87 4.14
N THR A 292 8.57 11.74 3.27
CA THR A 292 8.34 10.53 2.47
C THR A 292 9.49 10.28 1.50
N TYR A 293 9.95 11.31 0.79
CA TYR A 293 11.04 11.17 -0.17
C TYR A 293 12.36 10.84 0.52
N ARG A 294 12.65 11.47 1.66
CA ARG A 294 13.79 11.10 2.50
C ARG A 294 13.73 9.63 2.94
N ALA A 295 12.58 9.17 3.41
CA ALA A 295 12.42 7.77 3.81
C ALA A 295 12.61 6.80 2.64
N GLY A 296 12.12 7.15 1.45
CA GLY A 296 12.30 6.36 0.22
C GLY A 296 13.77 6.23 -0.18
N THR A 297 14.52 7.32 -0.11
CA THR A 297 15.97 7.30 -0.39
C THR A 297 16.71 6.40 0.60
N LEU A 298 16.43 6.52 1.89
CA LEU A 298 17.07 5.67 2.92
C LEU A 298 16.71 4.19 2.76
N ALA A 299 15.45 3.89 2.47
CA ALA A 299 14.99 2.52 2.29
C ALA A 299 15.51 1.85 1.00
N LYS A 300 15.93 2.64 0.00
CA LYS A 300 16.61 2.14 -1.20
C LYS A 300 17.98 1.56 -0.88
N ASP A 301 18.73 2.22 0.00
CA ASP A 301 20.08 1.81 0.36
C ASP A 301 20.08 0.63 1.33
N ASP A 302 19.33 0.76 2.43
CA ASP A 302 19.18 -0.29 3.45
C ASP A 302 17.72 -0.35 3.96
N PRO A 303 16.88 -1.23 3.40
CA PRO A 303 15.49 -1.37 3.83
C PRO A 303 15.33 -1.73 5.30
N ALA A 304 16.23 -2.56 5.85
CA ALA A 304 16.12 -3.02 7.24
C ALA A 304 16.39 -1.87 8.23
N ALA A 305 17.48 -1.13 8.03
CA ALA A 305 17.81 0.03 8.85
C ALA A 305 16.80 1.16 8.69
N ALA A 306 16.16 1.28 7.52
CA ALA A 306 15.18 2.35 7.22
C ALA A 306 13.76 2.10 7.75
N LEU A 307 13.46 0.96 8.38
CA LEU A 307 12.10 0.58 8.78
C LEU A 307 11.39 1.67 9.63
N HIS A 308 12.09 2.28 10.58
CA HIS A 308 11.51 3.34 11.40
C HIS A 308 11.27 4.62 10.60
N HIS A 309 12.13 4.97 9.62
CA HIS A 309 11.91 6.09 8.69
C HIS A 309 10.70 5.84 7.79
N SER A 310 10.55 4.63 7.25
CA SER A 310 9.37 4.22 6.48
C SER A 310 8.08 4.30 7.31
N SER A 311 8.17 3.92 8.59
CA SER A 311 7.06 4.03 9.54
C SER A 311 6.71 5.50 9.84
N MET A 312 7.70 6.38 10.02
CA MET A 312 7.48 7.82 10.20
C MET A 312 6.83 8.45 8.97
N ALA A 313 7.31 8.13 7.77
CA ALA A 313 6.73 8.63 6.53
C ALA A 313 5.26 8.24 6.39
N LYS A 314 4.94 6.94 6.57
CA LYS A 314 3.57 6.43 6.50
C LYS A 314 2.67 7.08 7.55
N LEU A 315 3.11 7.17 8.80
CA LEU A 315 2.36 7.80 9.87
C LEU A 315 2.03 9.25 9.55
N VAL A 316 3.05 10.05 9.22
CA VAL A 316 2.88 11.49 8.97
C VAL A 316 2.02 11.73 7.73
N ALA A 317 2.31 11.07 6.61
CA ALA A 317 1.58 11.27 5.36
C ALA A 317 0.10 10.88 5.49
N SER A 318 -0.22 9.73 6.12
CA SER A 318 -1.60 9.28 6.26
C SER A 318 -2.43 10.14 7.23
N GLU A 319 -1.84 10.59 8.33
CA GLU A 319 -2.52 11.52 9.26
C GLU A 319 -2.72 12.89 8.62
N THR A 320 -1.71 13.40 7.89
CA THR A 320 -1.79 14.67 7.16
C THR A 320 -2.86 14.62 6.06
N ALA A 321 -2.89 13.55 5.26
CA ALA A 321 -3.94 13.38 4.24
C ALA A 321 -5.35 13.43 4.87
N GLY A 322 -5.54 12.74 6.00
CA GLY A 322 -6.82 12.77 6.71
C GLY A 322 -7.22 14.19 7.15
N ARG A 323 -6.30 14.98 7.72
CA ARG A 323 -6.57 16.37 8.12
C ARG A 323 -6.84 17.28 6.93
N ILE A 324 -6.06 17.14 5.84
CA ILE A 324 -6.23 17.94 4.63
C ILE A 324 -7.60 17.67 4.01
N VAL A 325 -7.98 16.40 3.86
CA VAL A 325 -9.30 16.05 3.29
C VAL A 325 -10.43 16.61 4.12
N ASP A 326 -10.38 16.50 5.45
CA ASP A 326 -11.40 17.06 6.36
C ASP A 326 -11.53 18.58 6.18
N ARG A 327 -10.42 19.32 6.17
CA ARG A 327 -10.40 20.76 5.88
C ARG A 327 -10.98 21.08 4.49
N CYS A 328 -10.65 20.28 3.48
CA CYS A 328 -11.12 20.47 2.12
C CYS A 328 -12.63 20.25 1.97
N VAL A 329 -13.19 19.24 2.64
CA VAL A 329 -14.63 19.03 2.75
C VAL A 329 -15.30 20.25 3.40
N GLN A 330 -14.71 20.76 4.50
CA GLN A 330 -15.21 21.97 5.19
C GLN A 330 -15.17 23.20 4.30
N ILE A 331 -14.11 23.43 3.52
CA ILE A 331 -13.99 24.53 2.55
C ILE A 331 -15.08 24.44 1.47
N MET A 332 -15.36 23.25 0.97
CA MET A 332 -16.36 23.01 -0.07
C MET A 332 -17.80 23.07 0.48
N GLY A 333 -17.99 22.94 1.80
CA GLY A 333 -19.30 22.98 2.46
C GLY A 333 -20.25 21.91 1.91
N ARG A 334 -21.49 22.26 1.59
CA ARG A 334 -22.48 21.29 1.07
C ARG A 334 -21.98 20.50 -0.15
N TRP A 335 -21.12 21.07 -0.98
CA TRP A 335 -20.56 20.41 -2.16
C TRP A 335 -19.59 19.30 -1.79
N GLY A 336 -18.98 19.38 -0.61
CA GLY A 336 -18.13 18.32 -0.03
C GLY A 336 -18.90 17.13 0.51
N LEU A 337 -20.23 17.23 0.63
CA LEU A 337 -21.12 16.18 1.18
C LEU A 337 -21.92 15.44 0.10
N ILE A 338 -21.76 15.82 -1.16
CA ILE A 338 -22.47 15.16 -2.26
C ILE A 338 -21.87 13.78 -2.46
N HIS A 339 -22.69 12.73 -2.32
CA HIS A 339 -22.28 11.35 -2.51
C HIS A 339 -21.63 11.17 -3.90
N ASP A 340 -20.51 10.46 -3.93
CA ASP A 340 -19.67 10.20 -5.11
C ASP A 340 -19.03 11.44 -5.78
N ALA A 341 -19.18 12.65 -5.21
CA ALA A 341 -18.30 13.74 -5.60
C ALA A 341 -16.84 13.37 -5.27
N LYS A 342 -15.88 13.81 -6.10
CA LYS A 342 -14.45 13.43 -5.93
C LYS A 342 -13.95 13.66 -4.50
N ILE A 343 -14.24 14.81 -3.91
CA ILE A 343 -13.80 15.13 -2.54
C ILE A 343 -14.43 14.22 -1.49
N GLU A 344 -15.69 13.80 -1.67
CA GLU A 344 -16.38 12.88 -0.79
C GLU A 344 -15.75 11.47 -0.88
N ARG A 345 -15.46 10.97 -2.11
CA ARG A 345 -14.73 9.71 -2.29
C ARG A 345 -13.36 9.77 -1.63
N LEU A 346 -12.59 10.85 -1.81
CA LEU A 346 -11.29 11.05 -1.15
C LEU A 346 -11.42 11.01 0.37
N SER A 347 -12.52 11.49 0.96
CA SER A 347 -12.75 11.43 2.41
C SER A 347 -12.90 10.00 2.93
N ARG A 348 -13.62 9.16 2.18
CA ARG A 348 -13.73 7.72 2.48
C ARG A 348 -12.39 6.99 2.28
N GLN A 349 -11.65 7.31 1.22
CA GLN A 349 -10.37 6.70 0.87
C GLN A 349 -9.24 7.08 1.83
N ALA A 350 -9.24 8.26 2.42
CA ALA A 350 -8.23 8.71 3.38
C ALA A 350 -8.28 7.95 4.72
N ARG A 351 -9.45 7.42 5.10
CA ARG A 351 -9.61 6.76 6.40
C ARG A 351 -8.83 5.46 6.53
N PRO A 352 -8.89 4.51 5.58
CA PRO A 352 -8.14 3.26 5.63
C PRO A 352 -6.61 3.45 5.67
N MET A 353 -6.07 4.53 5.06
CA MET A 353 -4.64 4.82 5.05
C MET A 353 -4.02 4.87 6.45
N ARG A 354 -4.77 5.20 7.47
CA ARG A 354 -4.32 5.24 8.87
C ARG A 354 -4.45 3.91 9.59
N ILE A 355 -5.00 2.89 8.94
CA ILE A 355 -5.36 1.60 9.53
C ILE A 355 -4.48 0.48 8.99
N TYR A 356 -4.45 0.27 7.67
CA TYR A 356 -3.68 -0.82 7.08
C TYR A 356 -2.17 -0.54 7.07
N GLU A 357 -1.36 -1.57 6.82
CA GLU A 357 0.11 -1.54 6.84
C GLU A 357 0.72 -1.01 8.16
N GLY A 358 -0.01 -1.25 9.24
CA GLY A 358 0.29 -0.78 10.58
C GLY A 358 -0.52 0.46 10.95
N GLY A 359 -1.46 0.29 11.88
CA GLY A 359 -2.24 1.39 12.41
C GLY A 359 -1.37 2.47 13.04
N SER A 360 -1.83 3.72 13.00
CA SER A 360 -1.07 4.87 13.49
C SER A 360 -0.52 4.69 14.92
N GLN A 361 -1.24 3.99 15.78
CA GLN A 361 -0.82 3.71 17.16
C GLN A 361 0.34 2.70 17.20
N VAL A 362 0.27 1.64 16.40
CA VAL A 362 1.34 0.63 16.29
C VAL A 362 2.62 1.24 15.73
N LEU A 363 2.49 2.12 14.70
CA LEU A 363 3.65 2.82 14.16
C LEU A 363 4.33 3.71 15.20
N ARG A 364 3.56 4.44 16.01
CA ARG A 364 4.10 5.27 17.10
C ARG A 364 4.90 4.46 18.11
N LEU A 365 4.42 3.27 18.49
CA LEU A 365 5.16 2.37 19.39
C LEU A 365 6.49 1.92 18.77
N GLY A 366 6.48 1.51 17.50
CA GLY A 366 7.69 1.09 16.79
C GLY A 366 8.71 2.22 16.62
N ILE A 367 8.24 3.43 16.28
CA ILE A 367 9.09 4.63 16.14
C ILE A 367 9.70 5.02 17.49
N ALA A 368 8.91 5.02 18.58
CA ALA A 368 9.41 5.34 19.90
C ALA A 368 10.48 4.34 20.37
N ARG A 369 10.27 3.03 20.12
CA ARG A 369 11.30 2.00 20.42
C ARG A 369 12.59 2.24 19.64
N ALA A 370 12.50 2.54 18.34
CA ALA A 370 13.67 2.84 17.52
C ALA A 370 14.44 4.07 18.05
N LEU A 371 13.70 5.12 18.44
CA LEU A 371 14.31 6.34 19.02
C LEU A 371 15.06 6.04 20.33
N VAL A 372 14.47 5.22 21.20
CA VAL A 372 15.13 4.81 22.47
C VAL A 372 16.38 3.97 22.18
N GLN A 373 16.33 3.07 21.18
CA GLN A 373 17.52 2.29 20.78
C GLN A 373 18.63 3.16 20.18
N GLU A 374 18.28 4.18 19.41
CA GLU A 374 19.24 5.08 18.76
C GLU A 374 19.90 6.07 19.74
N LEU A 375 19.14 6.58 20.70
CA LEU A 375 19.58 7.66 21.61
C LEU A 375 19.74 7.22 23.06
N GLY A 376 19.20 6.09 23.46
CA GLY A 376 19.25 5.55 24.82
C GLY A 376 20.45 4.65 25.05
N GLU A 377 21.19 4.89 26.12
CA GLU A 377 22.20 3.95 26.64
C GLU A 377 21.51 2.85 27.48
N GLY A 378 20.70 1.97 26.86
CA GLY A 378 20.01 0.92 27.61
C GLY A 378 19.06 0.07 26.79
N GLU A 379 18.67 -1.10 27.34
CA GLU A 379 17.69 -1.98 26.71
C GLU A 379 16.33 -1.29 26.55
N PRO A 380 15.62 -1.55 25.42
CA PRO A 380 14.30 -0.97 25.21
C PRO A 380 13.31 -1.49 26.26
N PRO A 381 12.33 -0.68 26.70
CA PRO A 381 11.25 -1.17 27.54
C PRO A 381 10.49 -2.30 26.84
N GLU A 382 10.17 -3.37 27.59
CA GLU A 382 9.42 -4.56 27.14
C GLU A 382 8.05 -4.23 26.49
#